data_ecff58d8fd013d114a91467759524689
#
_entry.id   ecff58d8fd013d114a91467759524689
#
_cell.length_a   1.000
_cell.length_b   1.000
_cell.length_c   1.000
_cell.angle_alpha   90.00
_cell.angle_beta   90.00
_cell.angle_gamma   90.00
#
_symmetry.space_group_name_H-M   'P 1'
#
loop_
_entity.id
_entity.type
_entity.pdbx_description
1 polymer ?
#
loop_
_entity_poly.entity_id
_entity_poly.type
_entity_poly.pdbx_seq_one_letter_code
_entity_poly.pdbx_strand_id
1 'polypeptide(L)'
;MSDNTSIKVHEKTYAVVINGTPHTLDDEVVSYESLGALAFPGHDPAAIFTVAYKNAIAAHGGSGTLVAGESVKVKKKGTSFDVRLTTRS
;
A
#
# COMPACT_ATOMS: atom_id res chain seq x y z
N MET A 1 31.51 1.47 -13.82
CA MET A 1 31.12 1.49 -13.50
C MET A 1 30.44 1.30 -13.25
N SER A 2 30.17 1.26 -13.10
CA SER A 2 29.51 1.15 -12.76
C SER A 2 28.80 0.95 -12.64
N ASP A 3 28.55 0.93 -12.62
CA ASP A 3 27.80 0.77 -12.49
C ASP A 3 26.99 0.39 -12.59
N ASN A 4 26.82 0.23 -12.70
CA ASN A 4 25.88 -0.02 -12.90
C ASN A 4 25.14 -0.81 -12.68
N THR A 5 25.36 -1.20 -12.73
CA THR A 5 25.02 -2.21 -12.36
C THR A 5 24.00 -2.30 -11.43
N SER A 6 24.07 -1.70 -10.59
CA SER A 6 23.14 -1.68 -9.64
C SER A 6 21.88 -1.36 -10.11
N ILE A 7 21.83 -0.86 -11.09
CA ILE A 7 20.70 -0.47 -11.58
C ILE A 7 19.65 -1.37 -11.68
N LYS A 8 19.84 -2.45 -11.99
CA LYS A 8 18.83 -3.26 -12.22
C LYS A 8 18.13 -3.70 -11.09
N VAL A 9 18.57 -3.59 -10.03
CA VAL A 9 17.86 -4.15 -8.99
C VAL A 9 16.66 -3.45 -8.68
N HIS A 10 16.53 -2.28 -9.08
CA HIS A 10 15.38 -1.64 -8.71
C HIS A 10 14.29 -1.88 -9.56
N GLU A 11 14.34 -2.77 -10.33
CA GLU A 11 13.24 -3.02 -11.11
C GLU A 11 12.15 -3.67 -10.38
N LYS A 12 12.26 -4.00 -9.16
CA LYS A 12 11.17 -4.58 -8.46
C LYS A 12 10.31 -3.50 -7.89
N THR A 13 9.35 -3.05 -8.65
CA THR A 13 8.40 -2.08 -8.18
C THR A 13 7.00 -2.66 -8.32
N TYR A 14 6.07 -2.10 -7.59
CA TYR A 14 4.72 -2.61 -7.52
C TYR A 14 3.75 -1.48 -7.78
N ALA A 15 2.92 -1.63 -8.79
CA ALA A 15 1.96 -0.60 -9.16
C ALA A 15 0.64 -0.90 -8.49
N VAL A 16 0.19 -0.02 -7.64
CA VAL A 16 -1.07 -0.17 -6.93
C VAL A 16 -1.93 1.06 -7.14
N VAL A 17 -3.20 0.93 -6.82
CA VAL A 17 -4.11 2.05 -6.91
C VAL A 17 -4.63 2.30 -5.51
N ILE A 18 -4.53 3.53 -5.05
CA ILE A 18 -5.02 3.90 -3.73
C ILE A 18 -6.06 4.99 -3.94
N ASN A 19 -7.29 4.70 -3.59
CA ASN A 19 -8.42 5.62 -3.77
C ASN A 19 -8.49 6.16 -5.20
N GLY A 20 -8.25 5.27 -6.16
CA GLY A 20 -8.33 5.64 -7.57
C GLY A 20 -7.08 6.30 -8.12
N THR A 21 -6.07 6.53 -7.31
CA THR A 21 -4.85 7.18 -7.73
C THR A 21 -3.72 6.16 -7.83
N PRO A 22 -3.03 6.09 -8.96
CA PRO A 22 -1.93 5.13 -9.09
C PRO A 22 -0.73 5.52 -8.26
N HIS A 23 -0.10 4.54 -7.66
CA HIS A 23 1.13 4.73 -6.89
C HIS A 23 2.08 3.60 -7.25
N THR A 24 3.37 3.89 -7.19
CA THR A 24 4.40 2.88 -7.40
C THR A 24 5.14 2.69 -6.09
N LEU A 25 5.23 1.44 -5.66
CA LEU A 25 5.85 1.12 -4.39
C LEU A 25 7.12 0.33 -4.63
N ASP A 26 8.09 0.48 -3.74
CA ASP A 26 9.34 -0.24 -3.83
C ASP A 26 9.30 -1.55 -3.06
N ASP A 27 8.29 -1.77 -2.27
CA ASP A 27 8.22 -2.93 -1.41
C ASP A 27 6.94 -3.68 -1.71
N GLU A 28 7.03 -4.99 -1.70
CA GLU A 28 5.88 -5.83 -1.92
C GLU A 28 4.95 -5.86 -0.70
N VAL A 29 5.44 -5.53 0.47
CA VAL A 29 4.64 -5.52 1.69
C VAL A 29 4.25 -4.10 2.01
N VAL A 30 2.95 -3.87 2.18
CA VAL A 30 2.43 -2.54 2.44
C VAL A 30 1.66 -2.56 3.73
N SER A 31 1.94 -1.63 4.61
CA SER A 31 1.30 -1.60 5.92
C SER A 31 0.12 -0.64 5.96
N TYR A 32 -0.73 -0.85 6.94
CA TYR A 32 -1.84 0.05 7.22
C TYR A 32 -1.31 1.48 7.37
N GLU A 33 -0.22 1.65 8.11
CA GLU A 33 0.33 2.97 8.36
C GLU A 33 0.86 3.64 7.09
N SER A 34 1.49 2.88 6.24
CA SER A 34 1.98 3.40 4.99
C SER A 34 0.83 3.84 4.09
N LEU A 35 -0.24 3.05 4.06
CA LEU A 35 -1.39 3.39 3.24
C LEU A 35 -2.06 4.66 3.75
N GLY A 36 -2.15 4.83 5.04
CA GLY A 36 -2.70 6.05 5.61
C GLY A 36 -1.88 7.27 5.20
N ALA A 37 -0.56 7.15 5.25
CA ALA A 37 0.31 8.25 4.88
C ALA A 37 0.25 8.56 3.38
N LEU A 38 0.10 7.54 2.55
CA LEU A 38 0.02 7.77 1.12
C LEU A 38 -1.31 8.38 0.72
N ALA A 39 -2.39 7.96 1.34
CA ALA A 39 -3.72 8.45 1.00
C ALA A 39 -3.98 9.82 1.61
N PHE A 40 -3.49 10.05 2.81
CA PHE A 40 -3.74 11.31 3.52
C PHE A 40 -2.45 11.85 4.11
N PRO A 41 -1.59 12.41 3.27
CA PRO A 41 -0.30 12.92 3.74
C PRO A 41 -0.52 14.01 4.78
N GLY A 42 0.25 13.97 5.83
CA GLY A 42 0.14 14.98 6.88
C GLY A 42 -1.01 14.78 7.84
N HIS A 43 -1.61 13.58 7.83
CA HIS A 43 -2.73 13.33 8.73
C HIS A 43 -2.28 13.40 10.19
N ASP A 44 -3.25 13.60 11.06
CA ASP A 44 -3.01 13.63 12.48
C ASP A 44 -2.47 12.28 12.93
N PRO A 45 -1.48 12.20 13.80
CA PRO A 45 -0.98 10.91 14.27
C PRO A 45 -2.03 10.06 14.96
N ALA A 46 -3.08 10.68 15.47
CA ALA A 46 -4.15 9.93 16.10
C ALA A 46 -5.23 9.51 15.12
N ALA A 47 -5.06 9.80 13.84
CA ALA A 47 -6.08 9.46 12.86
C ALA A 47 -6.25 7.96 12.73
N ILE A 48 -7.48 7.55 12.49
CA ILE A 48 -7.81 6.16 12.30
C ILE A 48 -8.35 6.00 10.90
N PHE A 49 -7.92 4.95 10.22
CA PHE A 49 -8.34 4.72 8.86
C PHE A 49 -9.06 3.39 8.74
N THR A 50 -9.95 3.31 7.77
CA THR A 50 -10.50 2.05 7.34
C THR A 50 -9.80 1.72 6.04
N VAL A 51 -9.15 0.57 5.97
CA VAL A 51 -8.40 0.18 4.79
C VAL A 51 -8.96 -1.13 4.25
N ALA A 52 -9.40 -1.10 3.02
CA ALA A 52 -9.85 -2.31 2.34
C ALA A 52 -8.95 -2.53 1.14
N TYR A 53 -8.67 -3.79 0.80
CA TYR A 53 -7.85 -4.08 -0.35
C TYR A 53 -8.49 -5.12 -1.23
N LYS A 54 -8.12 -5.12 -2.50
CA LYS A 54 -8.59 -6.10 -3.47
C LYS A 54 -7.44 -6.53 -4.34
N ASN A 55 -7.47 -7.77 -4.74
CA ASN A 55 -6.51 -8.30 -5.70
C ASN A 55 -5.09 -8.26 -5.17
N ALA A 56 -4.92 -8.52 -3.90
CA ALA A 56 -3.61 -8.61 -3.28
C ALA A 56 -3.21 -10.08 -3.17
N ILE A 57 -2.01 -10.35 -2.69
CA ILE A 57 -1.57 -11.69 -2.43
C ILE A 57 -1.93 -12.01 -0.99
N ALA A 58 -3.09 -12.57 -0.81
CA ALA A 58 -3.58 -12.86 0.52
C ALA A 58 -4.27 -14.21 0.53
N ALA A 59 -4.40 -14.78 1.69
CA ALA A 59 -4.86 -16.14 1.85
C ALA A 59 -6.29 -16.36 1.41
N HIS A 60 -7.12 -15.39 1.47
CA HIS A 60 -8.52 -15.56 1.18
C HIS A 60 -8.97 -14.79 -0.05
N GLY A 61 -8.43 -15.16 -1.18
CA GLY A 61 -8.90 -14.59 -2.43
C GLY A 61 -8.40 -13.20 -2.73
N GLY A 62 -7.46 -12.70 -1.97
CA GLY A 62 -6.84 -11.44 -2.27
C GLY A 62 -7.61 -10.21 -1.85
N SER A 63 -8.71 -10.35 -1.14
CA SER A 63 -9.49 -9.20 -0.66
C SER A 63 -9.63 -9.23 0.84
N GLY A 64 -9.67 -8.09 1.44
CA GLY A 64 -9.86 -8.02 2.89
C GLY A 64 -9.67 -6.62 3.40
N THR A 65 -9.43 -6.51 4.70
CA THR A 65 -9.22 -5.23 5.35
C THR A 65 -7.96 -5.30 6.20
N LEU A 66 -7.38 -4.14 6.48
CA LEU A 66 -6.24 -4.03 7.36
C LEU A 66 -6.61 -3.17 8.55
N VAL A 67 -6.06 -3.52 9.69
CA VAL A 67 -6.18 -2.68 10.89
C VAL A 67 -4.78 -2.26 11.29
N ALA A 68 -4.68 -1.36 12.22
CA ALA A 68 -3.40 -0.83 12.67
C ALA A 68 -2.43 -1.97 13.02
N GLY A 69 -1.22 -1.86 12.55
CA GLY A 69 -0.20 -2.86 12.78
C GLY A 69 -0.17 -3.99 11.75
N GLU A 70 -1.14 -4.05 10.87
CA GLU A 70 -1.18 -5.11 9.87
C GLU A 70 -0.61 -4.67 8.53
N SER A 71 -0.26 -5.64 7.70
CA SER A 71 0.23 -5.36 6.36
C SER A 71 -0.21 -6.46 5.42
N VAL A 72 -0.05 -6.21 4.14
CA VAL A 72 -0.47 -7.17 3.11
C VAL A 72 0.55 -7.11 1.97
N LYS A 73 0.69 -8.22 1.25
CA LYS A 73 1.54 -8.25 0.08
C LYS A 73 0.74 -7.86 -1.14
N VAL A 74 1.34 -7.04 -1.99
CA VAL A 74 0.67 -6.60 -3.21
C VAL A 74 1.26 -7.33 -4.40
N LYS A 75 0.51 -7.38 -5.48
CA LYS A 75 0.99 -7.96 -6.73
C LYS A 75 1.80 -6.91 -7.47
N LYS A 76 2.50 -7.34 -8.52
CA LYS A 76 3.26 -6.42 -9.33
C LYS A 76 2.40 -5.32 -9.87
N LYS A 77 1.15 -5.59 -10.14
CA LYS A 77 0.20 -4.57 -10.53
C LYS A 77 -1.19 -5.10 -10.34
N GLY A 78 -2.13 -4.21 -10.21
CA GLY A 78 -3.54 -4.58 -10.10
C GLY A 78 -4.10 -4.58 -8.69
N THR A 79 -3.27 -4.50 -7.67
CA THR A 79 -3.79 -4.43 -6.31
C THR A 79 -4.35 -3.03 -6.06
N SER A 80 -5.52 -2.96 -5.46
CA SER A 80 -6.13 -1.67 -5.17
C SER A 80 -6.50 -1.56 -3.71
N PHE A 81 -6.51 -0.34 -3.23
CA PHE A 81 -6.82 -0.04 -1.85
C PHE A 81 -7.86 1.06 -1.76
N ASP A 82 -8.74 0.93 -0.78
CA ASP A 82 -9.70 1.97 -0.48
C ASP A 82 -9.38 2.37 0.95
N VAL A 83 -8.86 3.58 1.13
CA VAL A 83 -8.44 4.07 2.44
C VAL A 83 -9.32 5.24 2.81
N ARG A 84 -10.02 5.14 3.93
CA ARG A 84 -10.91 6.19 4.38
C ARG A 84 -10.47 6.67 5.73
N LEU A 85 -10.47 7.97 5.91
CA LEU A 85 -10.16 8.56 7.19
C LEU A 85 -11.42 8.51 8.03
N THR A 86 -11.35 7.80 9.15
CA THR A 86 -12.45 7.74 10.05
C THR A 86 -12.16 8.68 11.17
N THR A 87 -12.95 9.62 11.37
CA THR A 87 -12.68 10.53 12.39
C THR A 87 -13.10 9.96 13.65
N ARG A 88 -12.50 10.15 14.57
CA ARG A 88 -12.83 9.62 15.66
C ARG A 88 -13.12 10.49 16.53
N SER A 89 -13.52 10.61 16.97
CA SER A 89 -13.83 11.60 17.74
C SER A 89 -13.76 11.56 18.98
#